data_c35e34a000c40c71f4a2e0cd22e429bf
#
_entry.id   c35e34a000c40c71f4a2e0cd22e429bf
#
_cell.length_a   1.000
_cell.length_b   1.000
_cell.length_c   1.000
_cell.angle_alpha   90.00
_cell.angle_beta   90.00
_cell.angle_gamma   90.00
#
_symmetry.space_group_name_H-M   'P 1'
#
loop_
_entity.id
_entity.type
_entity.pdbx_description
1 polymer ?
#
loop_
_entity_poly.entity_id
_entity_poly.type
_entity_poly.pdbx_seq_one_letter_code
_entity_poly.pdbx_strand_id
1 'polypeptide(L)'
;MHSAEMDPGTLPMAKDKFISYLDSIQSYLTDEQFDRLNELITSLPDDLHLVHGDYQMKNIMVVDDEPMLIDMDTISTGQPIFDLQALYVSYVAFPEDEPDNLQKFFGIPNELGDQIWDKIVRYYFETTDEGKINEINSKIKLLAMIRFMYIVTSTDLKTGELGEKRIKRSQDKIAELIKSVRDLII
;
A
#
# COMPACT_ATOMS: atom_id res chain seq x y z
N MET A 1 10.69 10.23 8.82
CA MET A 1 11.18 9.43 7.68
C MET A 1 10.93 10.18 6.36
N HIS A 2 9.69 10.49 5.98
CA HIS A 2 9.36 11.17 4.71
C HIS A 2 9.90 12.62 4.57
N SER A 3 10.58 13.15 5.55
CA SER A 3 11.30 14.44 5.49
C SER A 3 12.82 14.29 5.31
N ALA A 4 13.32 13.06 5.28
CA ALA A 4 14.73 12.78 5.10
C ALA A 4 15.00 12.44 3.63
N GLU A 5 15.90 13.19 3.00
CA GLU A 5 16.37 12.97 1.64
C GLU A 5 17.69 12.20 1.62
N MET A 6 17.87 11.39 0.59
CA MET A 6 19.08 10.60 0.35
C MET A 6 19.78 11.05 -0.94
N ASP A 7 21.07 10.81 -1.01
CA ASP A 7 21.81 11.03 -2.26
C ASP A 7 21.31 10.05 -3.35
N PRO A 8 21.21 10.52 -4.60
CA PRO A 8 20.76 9.67 -5.72
C PRO A 8 21.59 8.40 -5.84
N GLY A 9 20.92 7.25 -6.02
CA GLY A 9 21.55 5.96 -6.19
C GLY A 9 22.06 5.29 -4.91
N THR A 10 21.85 5.88 -3.72
CA THR A 10 22.20 5.26 -2.43
C THR A 10 21.29 4.09 -2.10
N LEU A 11 20.00 4.21 -2.43
CA LEU A 11 18.96 3.21 -2.18
C LEU A 11 18.17 2.93 -3.48
N PRO A 12 17.51 1.76 -3.58
CA PRO A 12 16.62 1.48 -4.70
C PRO A 12 15.40 2.43 -4.67
N MET A 13 14.77 2.61 -5.82
CA MET A 13 13.52 3.38 -5.90
C MET A 13 12.31 2.48 -5.62
N ALA A 14 11.39 2.97 -4.79
CA ALA A 14 10.17 2.24 -4.45
C ALA A 14 9.30 1.97 -5.68
N LYS A 15 9.26 2.88 -6.66
CA LYS A 15 8.51 2.66 -7.90
C LYS A 15 9.00 1.47 -8.72
N ASP A 16 10.31 1.21 -8.77
CA ASP A 16 10.88 0.05 -9.49
C ASP A 16 10.43 -1.26 -8.86
N LYS A 17 10.35 -1.29 -7.53
CA LYS A 17 9.80 -2.42 -6.79
C LYS A 17 8.32 -2.66 -7.12
N PHE A 18 7.54 -1.59 -7.25
CA PHE A 18 6.13 -1.69 -7.61
C PHE A 18 5.91 -2.13 -9.06
N ILE A 19 6.79 -1.75 -9.99
CA ILE A 19 6.81 -2.28 -11.35
C ILE A 19 7.04 -3.80 -11.30
N SER A 20 8.00 -4.28 -10.50
CA SER A 20 8.22 -5.72 -10.32
C SER A 20 7.02 -6.46 -9.73
N TYR A 21 6.27 -5.84 -8.81
CA TYR A 21 5.02 -6.41 -8.31
C TYR A 21 3.97 -6.49 -9.41
N LEU A 22 3.83 -5.43 -10.21
CA LEU A 22 2.89 -5.37 -11.33
C LEU A 22 3.20 -6.45 -12.37
N ASP A 23 4.48 -6.61 -12.75
CA ASP A 23 4.95 -7.67 -13.67
C ASP A 23 4.56 -9.06 -13.14
N SER A 24 4.74 -9.29 -11.85
CA SER A 24 4.44 -10.59 -11.21
C SER A 24 2.96 -10.95 -11.25
N ILE A 25 2.08 -9.96 -11.32
CA ILE A 25 0.61 -10.16 -11.34
C ILE A 25 0.00 -9.96 -12.74
N GLN A 26 0.79 -9.74 -13.78
CA GLN A 26 0.32 -9.44 -15.13
C GLN A 26 -0.73 -10.44 -15.62
N SER A 27 -0.52 -11.74 -15.39
CA SER A 27 -1.45 -12.81 -15.82
C SER A 27 -2.84 -12.74 -15.18
N TYR A 28 -3.05 -11.92 -14.16
CA TYR A 28 -4.33 -11.70 -13.49
C TYR A 28 -5.04 -10.43 -13.95
N LEU A 29 -4.43 -9.65 -14.86
CA LEU A 29 -4.93 -8.38 -15.37
C LEU A 29 -5.22 -8.49 -16.87
N THR A 30 -6.06 -7.59 -17.40
CA THR A 30 -6.12 -7.39 -18.85
C THR A 30 -4.93 -6.54 -19.30
N ASP A 31 -4.55 -6.63 -20.57
CA ASP A 31 -3.46 -5.82 -21.14
C ASP A 31 -3.70 -4.32 -20.90
N GLU A 32 -4.94 -3.84 -21.11
CA GLU A 32 -5.32 -2.43 -20.87
C GLU A 32 -5.13 -2.03 -19.39
N GLN A 33 -5.47 -2.90 -18.44
CA GLN A 33 -5.27 -2.64 -17.02
C GLN A 33 -3.78 -2.60 -16.68
N PHE A 34 -3.01 -3.54 -17.19
CA PHE A 34 -1.57 -3.60 -16.98
C PHE A 34 -0.89 -2.34 -17.52
N ASP A 35 -1.14 -1.98 -18.77
CA ASP A 35 -0.56 -0.80 -19.42
C ASP A 35 -0.90 0.48 -18.66
N ARG A 36 -2.16 0.63 -18.25
CA ARG A 36 -2.58 1.82 -17.49
C ARG A 36 -1.93 1.90 -16.11
N LEU A 37 -1.83 0.78 -15.38
CA LEU A 37 -1.16 0.74 -14.09
C LEU A 37 0.34 1.04 -14.22
N ASN A 38 0.97 0.47 -15.24
CA ASN A 38 2.37 0.74 -15.54
C ASN A 38 2.61 2.23 -15.88
N GLU A 39 1.75 2.84 -16.69
CA GLU A 39 1.79 4.28 -16.97
C GLU A 39 1.66 5.11 -15.68
N LEU A 40 0.71 4.79 -14.81
CA LEU A 40 0.48 5.51 -13.56
C LEU A 40 1.71 5.44 -12.64
N ILE A 41 2.33 4.27 -12.51
CA ILE A 41 3.50 4.09 -11.64
C ILE A 41 4.73 4.78 -12.24
N THR A 42 4.98 4.59 -13.54
CA THR A 42 6.16 5.16 -14.21
C THR A 42 6.09 6.68 -14.34
N SER A 43 4.88 7.26 -14.39
CA SER A 43 4.67 8.71 -14.43
C SER A 43 4.90 9.41 -13.09
N LEU A 44 5.00 8.68 -11.98
CA LEU A 44 5.39 9.27 -10.70
C LEU A 44 6.78 9.90 -10.82
N PRO A 45 6.94 11.17 -10.43
CA PRO A 45 8.26 11.79 -10.39
C PRO A 45 9.18 11.02 -9.43
N ASP A 46 10.48 11.04 -9.76
CA ASP A 46 11.48 10.52 -8.84
C ASP A 46 11.47 11.35 -7.55
N ASP A 47 11.56 10.66 -6.44
CA ASP A 47 11.56 11.27 -5.13
C ASP A 47 12.67 10.61 -4.29
N LEU A 48 13.52 11.42 -3.68
CA LEU A 48 14.67 10.96 -2.90
C LEU A 48 14.37 10.88 -1.41
N HIS A 49 13.14 11.13 -0.97
CA HIS A 49 12.74 10.95 0.41
C HIS A 49 12.67 9.47 0.78
N LEU A 50 13.00 9.19 2.04
CA LEU A 50 12.98 7.83 2.54
C LEU A 50 11.56 7.29 2.69
N VAL A 51 11.37 6.08 2.22
CA VAL A 51 10.19 5.25 2.50
C VAL A 51 10.63 3.92 3.08
N HIS A 52 9.87 3.42 4.05
CA HIS A 52 10.16 2.15 4.74
C HIS A 52 9.89 0.94 3.82
N GLY A 53 8.82 1.03 3.03
CA GLY A 53 8.37 -0.03 2.13
C GLY A 53 7.58 -1.17 2.78
N ASP A 54 7.62 -1.30 4.12
CA ASP A 54 6.79 -2.21 4.93
C ASP A 54 6.36 -1.52 6.24
N TYR A 55 5.83 -0.30 6.13
CA TYR A 55 5.42 0.51 7.27
C TYR A 55 4.15 -0.07 7.91
N GLN A 56 4.29 -0.63 9.11
CA GLN A 56 3.20 -1.23 9.87
C GLN A 56 3.52 -1.22 11.38
N MET A 57 2.52 -1.42 12.22
CA MET A 57 2.67 -1.33 13.68
C MET A 57 3.72 -2.30 14.26
N LYS A 58 3.88 -3.49 13.67
CA LYS A 58 4.91 -4.47 14.12
C LYS A 58 6.34 -3.97 13.90
N ASN A 59 6.53 -3.05 12.98
CA ASN A 59 7.82 -2.48 12.66
C ASN A 59 8.08 -1.17 13.41
N ILE A 60 7.29 -0.89 14.45
CA ILE A 60 7.46 0.25 15.35
C ILE A 60 7.68 -0.27 16.76
N MET A 61 8.82 0.04 17.33
CA MET A 61 9.14 -0.17 18.75
C MET A 61 9.09 1.16 19.51
N VAL A 62 8.83 1.10 20.80
CA VAL A 62 8.98 2.25 21.69
C VAL A 62 10.20 1.99 22.58
N VAL A 63 11.19 2.86 22.50
CA VAL A 63 12.42 2.82 23.30
C VAL A 63 12.57 4.16 23.99
N ASP A 64 12.63 4.16 25.32
CA ASP A 64 12.71 5.38 26.14
C ASP A 64 11.62 6.41 25.79
N ASP A 65 10.38 5.93 25.61
CA ASP A 65 9.19 6.71 25.20
C ASP A 65 9.27 7.32 23.78
N GLU A 66 10.27 6.97 22.98
CA GLU A 66 10.40 7.41 21.59
C GLU A 66 10.09 6.28 20.59
N PRO A 67 9.32 6.56 19.52
CA PRO A 67 9.04 5.56 18.48
C PRO A 67 10.28 5.34 17.62
N MET A 68 10.65 4.07 17.45
CA MET A 68 11.75 3.63 16.60
C MET A 68 11.24 2.67 15.53
N LEU A 69 11.59 2.92 14.27
CA LEU A 69 11.33 2.01 13.17
C LEU A 69 12.40 0.91 13.14
N ILE A 70 11.93 -0.32 12.91
CA ILE A 70 12.76 -1.52 12.77
C ILE A 70 12.41 -2.23 11.47
N ASP A 71 13.18 -3.27 11.10
CA ASP A 71 12.98 -4.06 9.89
C ASP A 71 13.09 -3.24 8.61
N MET A 72 14.26 -2.62 8.45
CA MET A 72 14.58 -1.70 7.36
C MET A 72 15.01 -2.40 6.06
N ASP A 73 14.78 -3.70 5.92
CA ASP A 73 15.21 -4.49 4.75
C ASP A 73 14.55 -4.05 3.44
N THR A 74 13.43 -3.34 3.55
CA THR A 74 12.67 -2.83 2.40
C THR A 74 12.85 -1.33 2.17
N ILE A 75 13.77 -0.69 2.89
CA ILE A 75 14.01 0.75 2.76
C ILE A 75 14.36 1.13 1.31
N SER A 76 13.81 2.23 0.88
CA SER A 76 13.96 2.74 -0.49
C SER A 76 13.75 4.24 -0.52
N THR A 77 13.88 4.86 -1.70
CA THR A 77 13.48 6.24 -1.91
C THR A 77 12.20 6.30 -2.75
N GLY A 78 11.34 7.26 -2.47
CA GLY A 78 10.09 7.42 -3.22
C GLY A 78 9.05 8.29 -2.54
N GLN A 79 7.91 8.42 -3.21
CA GLN A 79 6.75 9.13 -2.71
C GLN A 79 6.15 8.44 -1.47
N PRO A 80 5.59 9.19 -0.51
CA PRO A 80 4.96 8.63 0.70
C PRO A 80 3.85 7.61 0.43
N ILE A 81 3.23 7.65 -0.75
CA ILE A 81 2.19 6.70 -1.14
C ILE A 81 2.65 5.24 -1.04
N PHE A 82 3.97 4.98 -1.19
CA PHE A 82 4.53 3.63 -1.09
C PHE A 82 4.56 3.08 0.34
N ASP A 83 4.52 3.93 1.36
CA ASP A 83 4.33 3.50 2.75
C ASP A 83 2.83 3.48 3.13
N LEU A 84 2.07 4.46 2.69
CA LEU A 84 0.65 4.54 2.99
C LEU A 84 -0.14 3.35 2.43
N GLN A 85 0.22 2.85 1.25
CA GLN A 85 -0.39 1.64 0.71
C GLN A 85 -0.08 0.39 1.57
N ALA A 86 1.08 0.32 2.23
CA ALA A 86 1.41 -0.79 3.12
C ALA A 86 0.52 -0.79 4.37
N LEU A 87 0.27 0.39 4.94
CA LEU A 87 -0.70 0.57 6.03
C LEU A 87 -2.12 0.16 5.60
N TYR A 88 -2.55 0.58 4.40
CA TYR A 88 -3.86 0.19 3.87
C TYR A 88 -3.98 -1.34 3.73
N VAL A 89 -2.97 -2.00 3.19
CA VAL A 89 -2.94 -3.47 3.07
C VAL A 89 -3.11 -4.13 4.45
N SER A 90 -2.39 -3.63 5.46
CA SER A 90 -2.37 -4.22 6.80
C SER A 90 -3.64 -3.97 7.60
N TYR A 91 -4.19 -2.75 7.54
CA TYR A 91 -5.31 -2.36 8.40
C TYR A 91 -6.68 -2.50 7.75
N VAL A 92 -6.73 -2.57 6.41
CA VAL A 92 -7.99 -2.62 5.67
C VAL A 92 -8.07 -3.86 4.77
N ALA A 93 -7.11 -4.05 3.84
CA ALA A 93 -7.26 -5.06 2.81
C ALA A 93 -7.28 -6.50 3.35
N PHE A 94 -6.41 -6.87 4.28
CA PHE A 94 -6.46 -8.19 4.90
C PHE A 94 -7.69 -8.39 5.81
N PRO A 95 -8.04 -7.42 6.68
CA PRO A 95 -9.23 -7.54 7.53
C PRO A 95 -10.57 -7.67 6.78
N GLU A 96 -10.70 -7.14 5.56
CA GLU A 96 -11.92 -7.31 4.75
C GLU A 96 -12.28 -8.78 4.49
N ASP A 97 -11.29 -9.68 4.47
CA ASP A 97 -11.50 -11.10 4.20
C ASP A 97 -11.43 -11.99 5.44
N GLU A 98 -10.83 -11.53 6.52
CA GLU A 98 -10.64 -12.28 7.76
C GLU A 98 -11.11 -11.46 8.96
N PRO A 99 -12.27 -11.79 9.54
CA PRO A 99 -12.89 -11.01 10.61
C PRO A 99 -12.04 -10.86 11.89
N ASP A 100 -11.03 -11.71 12.09
CA ASP A 100 -10.13 -11.70 13.24
C ASP A 100 -8.66 -11.41 12.87
N ASN A 101 -8.43 -10.90 11.65
CA ASN A 101 -7.08 -10.64 11.13
C ASN A 101 -6.28 -9.70 12.04
N LEU A 102 -6.82 -8.51 12.37
CA LEU A 102 -6.12 -7.55 13.22
C LEU A 102 -5.91 -8.07 14.63
N GLN A 103 -6.85 -8.86 15.17
CA GLN A 103 -6.69 -9.49 16.46
C GLN A 103 -5.53 -10.51 16.46
N LYS A 104 -5.41 -11.32 15.40
CA LYS A 104 -4.34 -12.30 15.26
C LYS A 104 -2.97 -11.67 15.09
N PHE A 105 -2.89 -10.61 14.28
CA PHE A 105 -1.61 -10.02 13.88
C PHE A 105 -1.14 -8.89 14.79
N PHE A 106 -2.08 -8.08 15.31
CA PHE A 106 -1.76 -6.86 16.06
C PHE A 106 -2.38 -6.83 17.46
N GLY A 107 -3.21 -7.82 17.84
CA GLY A 107 -3.87 -7.85 19.14
C GLY A 107 -4.98 -6.81 19.31
N ILE A 108 -5.49 -6.25 18.23
CA ILE A 108 -6.54 -5.23 18.24
C ILE A 108 -7.80 -5.73 17.51
N PRO A 109 -9.02 -5.27 17.91
CA PRO A 109 -10.25 -5.62 17.21
C PRO A 109 -10.25 -5.15 15.75
N ASN A 110 -10.83 -5.96 14.85
CA ASN A 110 -10.92 -5.61 13.41
C ASN A 110 -11.69 -4.31 13.15
N GLU A 111 -12.69 -4.00 13.98
CA GLU A 111 -13.52 -2.79 13.87
C GLU A 111 -12.71 -1.48 14.04
N LEU A 112 -11.49 -1.59 14.59
CA LEU A 112 -10.59 -0.45 14.69
C LEU A 112 -9.79 -0.18 13.41
N GLY A 113 -9.71 -1.13 12.49
CA GLY A 113 -8.91 -1.00 11.27
C GLY A 113 -9.29 0.21 10.44
N ASP A 114 -10.56 0.33 10.08
CA ASP A 114 -11.07 1.47 9.32
C ASP A 114 -10.91 2.79 10.06
N GLN A 115 -11.12 2.79 11.40
CA GLN A 115 -10.95 3.99 12.22
C GLN A 115 -9.49 4.44 12.30
N ILE A 116 -8.56 3.49 12.41
CA ILE A 116 -7.12 3.77 12.39
C ILE A 116 -6.74 4.33 11.03
N TRP A 117 -7.20 3.71 9.95
CA TRP A 117 -6.92 4.16 8.60
C TRP A 117 -7.45 5.58 8.33
N ASP A 118 -8.71 5.86 8.67
CA ASP A 118 -9.29 7.20 8.52
C ASP A 118 -8.48 8.26 9.28
N LYS A 119 -8.08 7.96 10.52
CA LYS A 119 -7.24 8.86 11.32
C LYS A 119 -5.85 9.07 10.70
N ILE A 120 -5.22 8.01 10.18
CA ILE A 120 -3.92 8.11 9.50
C ILE A 120 -4.02 9.09 8.34
N VAL A 121 -5.00 8.93 7.44
CA VAL A 121 -5.16 9.80 6.28
C VAL A 121 -5.40 11.24 6.69
N ARG A 122 -6.35 11.48 7.59
CA ARG A 122 -6.69 12.85 8.05
C ARG A 122 -5.52 13.54 8.74
N TYR A 123 -4.79 12.81 9.57
CA TYR A 123 -3.67 13.35 10.33
C TYR A 123 -2.45 13.60 9.44
N TYR A 124 -2.12 12.66 8.57
CA TYR A 124 -0.97 12.76 7.68
C TYR A 124 -1.11 13.90 6.67
N PHE A 125 -2.31 14.11 6.12
CA PHE A 125 -2.58 15.15 5.13
C PHE A 125 -3.17 16.44 5.73
N GLU A 126 -3.31 16.50 7.05
CA GLU A 126 -3.85 17.66 7.79
C GLU A 126 -5.16 18.18 7.17
N THR A 127 -6.07 17.27 6.79
CA THR A 127 -7.28 17.62 6.05
C THR A 127 -8.53 16.98 6.64
N THR A 128 -9.64 17.73 6.56
CA THR A 128 -11.00 17.26 6.86
C THR A 128 -11.92 17.34 5.65
N ASP A 129 -11.38 17.70 4.48
CA ASP A 129 -12.13 17.75 3.21
C ASP A 129 -12.37 16.33 2.70
N GLU A 130 -13.63 15.90 2.71
CA GLU A 130 -14.03 14.55 2.30
C GLU A 130 -13.74 14.28 0.82
N GLY A 131 -13.82 15.28 -0.05
CA GLY A 131 -13.49 15.14 -1.47
C GLY A 131 -12.02 14.82 -1.66
N LYS A 132 -11.14 15.56 -0.98
CA LYS A 132 -9.69 15.35 -0.98
C LYS A 132 -9.33 14.00 -0.36
N ILE A 133 -9.95 13.64 0.78
CA ILE A 133 -9.74 12.35 1.45
C ILE A 133 -10.11 11.19 0.51
N ASN A 134 -11.24 11.28 -0.18
CA ASN A 134 -11.69 10.23 -1.11
C ASN A 134 -10.76 10.10 -2.32
N GLU A 135 -10.25 11.20 -2.85
CA GLU A 135 -9.25 11.20 -3.93
C GLU A 135 -7.96 10.49 -3.48
N ILE A 136 -7.39 10.92 -2.35
CA ILE A 136 -6.18 10.32 -1.75
C ILE A 136 -6.38 8.83 -1.50
N ASN A 137 -7.50 8.45 -0.88
CA ASN A 137 -7.84 7.06 -0.62
C ASN A 137 -7.90 6.23 -1.90
N SER A 138 -8.45 6.77 -2.99
CA SER A 138 -8.54 6.05 -4.26
C SER A 138 -7.17 5.77 -4.86
N LYS A 139 -6.25 6.71 -4.78
CA LYS A 139 -4.85 6.57 -5.24
C LYS A 139 -4.09 5.53 -4.41
N ILE A 140 -4.16 5.64 -3.08
CA ILE A 140 -3.50 4.70 -2.17
C ILE A 140 -4.07 3.29 -2.33
N LYS A 141 -5.40 3.16 -2.38
CA LYS A 141 -6.09 1.88 -2.56
C LYS A 141 -5.69 1.19 -3.86
N LEU A 142 -5.53 1.94 -4.96
CA LEU A 142 -5.11 1.36 -6.23
C LEU A 142 -3.73 0.68 -6.12
N LEU A 143 -2.72 1.37 -5.55
CA LEU A 143 -1.41 0.77 -5.29
C LEU A 143 -1.48 -0.37 -4.27
N ALA A 144 -2.29 -0.21 -3.23
CA ALA A 144 -2.48 -1.26 -2.22
C ALA A 144 -3.02 -2.55 -2.83
N MET A 145 -3.91 -2.48 -3.82
CA MET A 145 -4.44 -3.68 -4.49
C MET A 145 -3.38 -4.39 -5.34
N ILE A 146 -2.45 -3.66 -5.95
CA ILE A 146 -1.31 -4.27 -6.66
C ILE A 146 -0.45 -5.06 -5.66
N ARG A 147 -0.04 -4.43 -4.55
CA ARG A 147 0.76 -5.10 -3.51
C ARG A 147 0.02 -6.27 -2.87
N PHE A 148 -1.25 -6.10 -2.53
CA PHE A 148 -2.07 -7.15 -1.92
C PHE A 148 -2.18 -8.36 -2.84
N MET A 149 -2.48 -8.14 -4.14
CA MET A 149 -2.52 -9.22 -5.12
C MET A 149 -1.16 -9.91 -5.28
N TYR A 150 -0.07 -9.15 -5.32
CA TYR A 150 1.28 -9.70 -5.34
C TYR A 150 1.54 -10.60 -4.12
N ILE A 151 1.24 -10.13 -2.90
CA ILE A 151 1.41 -10.92 -1.68
C ILE A 151 0.59 -12.22 -1.75
N VAL A 152 -0.69 -12.11 -2.13
CA VAL A 152 -1.57 -13.28 -2.22
C VAL A 152 -1.07 -14.28 -3.24
N THR A 153 -0.69 -13.83 -4.44
CA THR A 153 -0.30 -14.73 -5.54
C THR A 153 1.10 -15.32 -5.41
N SER A 154 1.99 -14.65 -4.69
CA SER A 154 3.38 -15.07 -4.46
C SER A 154 3.57 -15.96 -3.23
N THR A 155 2.51 -16.21 -2.47
CA THR A 155 2.55 -17.02 -1.25
C THR A 155 1.46 -18.11 -1.26
N ASP A 156 1.41 -18.93 -0.21
CA ASP A 156 0.36 -19.95 -0.03
C ASP A 156 -1.04 -19.33 0.19
N LEU A 157 -1.13 -18.02 0.38
CA LEU A 157 -2.40 -17.29 0.53
C LEU A 157 -3.29 -17.34 -0.73
N LYS A 158 -2.74 -17.71 -1.88
CA LYS A 158 -3.50 -17.92 -3.13
C LYS A 158 -4.37 -19.19 -3.13
N THR A 159 -4.14 -20.11 -2.19
CA THR A 159 -4.77 -21.43 -2.21
C THR A 159 -6.18 -21.40 -1.61
N GLY A 160 -7.05 -22.26 -2.17
CA GLY A 160 -8.43 -22.43 -1.69
C GLY A 160 -9.36 -21.26 -1.99
N GLU A 161 -10.59 -21.37 -1.53
CA GLU A 161 -11.67 -20.42 -1.77
C GLU A 161 -11.33 -18.99 -1.32
N LEU A 162 -10.63 -18.86 -0.19
CA LEU A 162 -10.23 -17.55 0.32
C LEU A 162 -9.19 -16.87 -0.59
N GLY A 163 -8.24 -17.62 -1.13
CA GLY A 163 -7.25 -17.11 -2.07
C GLY A 163 -7.90 -16.62 -3.37
N GLU A 164 -8.81 -17.42 -3.93
CA GLU A 164 -9.58 -17.05 -5.12
C GLU A 164 -10.42 -15.78 -4.89
N LYS A 165 -11.10 -15.70 -3.75
CA LYS A 165 -11.88 -14.52 -3.33
C LYS A 165 -10.99 -13.26 -3.27
N ARG A 166 -9.80 -13.34 -2.68
CA ARG A 166 -8.85 -12.24 -2.56
C ARG A 166 -8.37 -11.74 -3.93
N ILE A 167 -7.99 -12.67 -4.81
CA ILE A 167 -7.58 -12.35 -6.18
C ILE A 167 -8.72 -11.65 -6.92
N LYS A 168 -9.91 -12.24 -6.91
CA LYS A 168 -11.08 -11.66 -7.58
C LYS A 168 -11.42 -10.27 -7.06
N ARG A 169 -11.41 -10.06 -5.75
CA ARG A 169 -11.66 -8.75 -5.14
C ARG A 169 -10.61 -7.71 -5.60
N SER A 170 -9.34 -8.09 -5.66
CA SER A 170 -8.29 -7.19 -6.14
C SER A 170 -8.48 -6.81 -7.59
N GLN A 171 -8.83 -7.77 -8.46
CA GLN A 171 -9.17 -7.51 -9.86
C GLN A 171 -10.34 -6.53 -9.99
N ASP A 172 -11.42 -6.74 -9.24
CA ASP A 172 -12.62 -5.90 -9.29
C ASP A 172 -12.31 -4.46 -8.80
N LYS A 173 -11.54 -4.32 -7.72
CA LYS A 173 -11.13 -3.02 -7.19
C LYS A 173 -10.19 -2.28 -8.14
N ILE A 174 -9.23 -2.97 -8.76
CA ILE A 174 -8.37 -2.37 -9.80
C ILE A 174 -9.23 -1.91 -10.97
N ALA A 175 -10.13 -2.75 -11.48
CA ALA A 175 -11.01 -2.41 -12.60
C ALA A 175 -11.95 -1.22 -12.31
N GLU A 176 -12.33 -1.02 -11.06
CA GLU A 176 -13.11 0.13 -10.61
C GLU A 176 -12.27 1.40 -10.56
N LEU A 177 -11.16 1.35 -9.80
CA LEU A 177 -10.34 2.52 -9.46
C LEU A 177 -9.59 3.09 -10.65
N ILE A 178 -9.12 2.25 -11.57
CA ILE A 178 -8.37 2.66 -12.76
C ILE A 178 -9.18 3.60 -13.68
N LYS A 179 -10.51 3.59 -13.59
CA LYS A 179 -11.40 4.47 -14.36
C LYS A 179 -11.38 5.91 -13.87
N SER A 180 -11.12 6.13 -12.60
CA SER A 180 -11.20 7.45 -11.95
C SER A 180 -9.83 8.02 -11.56
N VAL A 181 -8.87 7.18 -11.19
CA VAL A 181 -7.52 7.60 -10.81
C VAL A 181 -6.75 8.07 -12.05
N ARG A 182 -6.33 9.34 -12.04
CA ARG A 182 -5.63 9.97 -13.16
C ARG A 182 -4.12 10.00 -12.97
N ASP A 183 -3.68 10.14 -11.73
CA ASP A 183 -2.28 10.13 -11.28
C ASP A 183 -2.20 9.53 -9.87
N LEU A 184 -0.97 9.29 -9.40
CA LEU A 184 -0.70 8.73 -8.07
C LEU A 184 -0.02 9.76 -7.14
N ILE A 185 0.03 11.04 -7.51
CA ILE A 185 0.60 12.11 -6.69
C ILE A 185 -0.37 12.44 -5.54
N ILE A 186 0.12 12.42 -4.29
CA ILE A 186 -0.68 12.66 -3.08
C ILE A 186 -0.15 13.83 -2.26
#